data_8f68d8cdf4f1ce7418847bb70141fc75
#
_entry.id   8f68d8cdf4f1ce7418847bb70141fc75
#
_cell.length_a   1.000
_cell.length_b   1.000
_cell.length_c   1.000
_cell.angle_alpha   90.00
_cell.angle_beta   90.00
_cell.angle_gamma   90.00
#
_symmetry.space_group_name_H-M   'P 1'
#
loop_
_entity.id
_entity.type
_entity.pdbx_description
1 polymer ?
#
loop_
_entity_poly.entity_id
_entity_poly.type
_entity_poly.pdbx_seq_one_letter_code
_entity_poly.pdbx_strand_id
1 'polypeptide(L)'
;MAAAAGCSVSVLERRMRRVFGLAPTQFVLRARIDHARALLADPERSLAGIALACGFHDQSAFTRQFARLAGETPGQYRRNLV
;
A
#
# COMPACT_ATOMS: atom_id res chain seq x y z
N MET A 1 -0.14 11.76 -6.15
CA MET A 1 -0.71 11.44 -4.84
C MET A 1 -2.20 11.27 -4.93
N ALA A 2 -2.72 10.29 -4.24
CA ALA A 2 -4.17 10.09 -4.19
C ALA A 2 -4.88 11.33 -3.69
N ALA A 3 -4.28 12.02 -2.73
CA ALA A 3 -4.86 13.25 -2.19
C ALA A 3 -4.99 14.33 -3.25
N ALA A 4 -4.10 14.33 -4.23
CA ALA A 4 -4.13 15.32 -5.29
C ALA A 4 -5.33 15.15 -6.20
N ALA A 5 -6.01 14.03 -6.13
CA ALA A 5 -7.21 13.81 -6.92
C ALA A 5 -8.42 14.58 -6.40
N GLY A 6 -8.26 15.30 -5.32
CA GLY A 6 -9.34 16.10 -4.76
C GLY A 6 -10.36 15.31 -3.94
N CYS A 7 -10.17 14.02 -3.81
CA CYS A 7 -11.03 13.18 -2.98
C CYS A 7 -10.40 13.04 -1.61
N SER A 8 -11.13 13.42 -0.58
CA SER A 8 -10.65 13.15 0.77
C SER A 8 -10.77 11.66 1.06
N VAL A 9 -9.93 11.19 1.97
CA VAL A 9 -9.97 9.80 2.40
C VAL A 9 -11.33 9.45 2.97
N SER A 10 -11.95 10.35 3.72
CA SER A 10 -13.26 10.08 4.31
C SER A 10 -14.37 9.92 3.27
N VAL A 11 -14.32 10.67 2.17
CA VAL A 11 -15.29 10.47 1.09
C VAL A 11 -15.08 9.12 0.42
N LEU A 12 -13.82 8.77 0.14
CA LEU A 12 -13.51 7.47 -0.44
C LEU A 12 -13.93 6.34 0.48
N GLU A 13 -13.68 6.46 1.77
CA GLU A 13 -14.03 5.45 2.74
C GLU A 13 -15.54 5.18 2.77
N ARG A 14 -16.35 6.24 2.78
CA ARG A 14 -17.81 6.08 2.79
C ARG A 14 -18.30 5.41 1.53
N ARG A 15 -17.75 5.78 0.39
CA ARG A 15 -18.12 5.21 -0.89
C ARG A 15 -17.76 3.73 -0.95
N MET A 16 -16.59 3.36 -0.48
CA MET A 16 -16.14 1.97 -0.49
C MET A 16 -16.99 1.11 0.42
N ARG A 17 -17.33 1.60 1.60
CA ARG A 17 -18.18 0.84 2.51
C ARG A 17 -19.55 0.56 1.90
N ARG A 18 -20.10 1.56 1.21
CA ARG A 18 -21.41 1.42 0.60
C ARG A 18 -21.40 0.44 -0.56
N VAL A 19 -20.38 0.48 -1.39
CA VAL A 19 -20.32 -0.31 -2.61
C VAL A 19 -19.85 -1.73 -2.38
N PHE A 20 -18.80 -1.90 -1.56
CA PHE A 20 -18.15 -3.20 -1.40
C PHE A 20 -18.38 -3.84 -0.04
N GLY A 21 -18.96 -3.14 0.92
CA GLY A 21 -19.15 -3.66 2.26
C GLY A 21 -17.85 -3.87 3.03
N LEU A 22 -16.74 -3.31 2.55
CA LEU A 22 -15.44 -3.45 3.19
C LEU A 22 -15.20 -2.33 4.18
N ALA A 23 -14.44 -2.62 5.25
CA ALA A 23 -13.99 -1.58 6.16
C ALA A 23 -13.08 -0.63 5.38
N PRO A 24 -13.26 0.69 5.53
CA PRO A 24 -12.49 1.68 4.77
C PRO A 24 -10.99 1.54 4.95
N THR A 25 -10.54 1.29 6.19
CA THR A 25 -9.11 1.12 6.47
C THR A 25 -8.53 -0.07 5.74
N GLN A 26 -9.27 -1.17 5.65
CA GLN A 26 -8.80 -2.35 4.93
C GLN A 26 -8.65 -2.08 3.45
N PHE A 27 -9.58 -1.34 2.88
CA PHE A 27 -9.49 -0.97 1.46
C PHE A 27 -8.28 -0.08 1.19
N VAL A 28 -8.08 0.94 2.03
CA VAL A 28 -6.95 1.85 1.87
C VAL A 28 -5.63 1.09 2.01
N LEU A 29 -5.55 0.21 3.00
CA LEU A 29 -4.34 -0.57 3.23
C LEU A 29 -4.04 -1.47 2.05
N ARG A 30 -5.04 -2.14 1.50
CA ARG A 30 -4.84 -3.00 0.33
C ARG A 30 -4.39 -2.20 -0.88
N ALA A 31 -4.95 -1.02 -1.09
CA ALA A 31 -4.54 -0.15 -2.18
C ALA A 31 -3.08 0.28 -2.03
N ARG A 32 -2.65 0.56 -0.79
CA ARG A 32 -1.25 0.91 -0.52
C ARG A 32 -0.32 -0.26 -0.83
N ILE A 33 -0.72 -1.47 -0.49
CA ILE A 33 0.07 -2.66 -0.76
C ILE A 33 0.16 -2.92 -2.27
N ASP A 34 -0.93 -2.77 -3.00
CA ASP A 34 -0.92 -2.94 -4.44
C ASP A 34 0.00 -1.91 -5.12
N HIS A 35 -0.04 -0.67 -4.65
CA HIS A 35 0.87 0.37 -5.14
C HIS A 35 2.33 -0.01 -4.86
N ALA A 36 2.58 -0.55 -3.67
CA ALA A 36 3.93 -0.98 -3.30
C ALA A 36 4.43 -2.09 -4.20
N ARG A 37 3.56 -3.04 -4.57
CA ARG A 37 3.96 -4.11 -5.49
C ARG A 37 4.46 -3.54 -6.81
N ALA A 38 3.77 -2.54 -7.34
CA ALA A 38 4.21 -1.90 -8.59
C ALA A 38 5.56 -1.22 -8.42
N LEU A 39 5.77 -0.53 -7.31
CA LEU A 39 7.04 0.17 -7.07
C LEU A 39 8.19 -0.80 -6.79
N LEU A 40 7.90 -1.96 -6.20
CA LEU A 40 8.92 -2.97 -5.91
C LEU A 40 9.52 -3.57 -7.18
N ALA A 41 8.84 -3.46 -8.29
CA ALA A 41 9.37 -3.94 -9.57
C ALA A 41 10.54 -3.09 -10.07
N ASP A 42 10.70 -1.88 -9.54
CA ASP A 42 11.81 -1.00 -9.89
C ASP A 42 12.95 -1.22 -8.88
N PRO A 43 14.06 -1.85 -9.30
CA PRO A 43 15.15 -2.16 -8.37
C PRO A 43 15.89 -0.93 -7.85
N GLU A 44 15.69 0.22 -8.49
CA GLU A 44 16.34 1.45 -8.08
C GLU A 44 15.66 2.11 -6.86
N ARG A 45 14.46 1.70 -6.55
CA ARG A 45 13.72 2.28 -5.42
C ARG A 45 14.06 1.55 -4.13
N SER A 46 14.39 2.33 -3.09
CA SER A 46 14.64 1.75 -1.77
C SER A 46 13.34 1.35 -1.10
N LEU A 47 13.41 0.35 -0.22
CA LEU A 47 12.23 -0.06 0.54
C LEU A 47 11.71 1.07 1.41
N ALA A 48 12.60 1.86 2.01
CA ALA A 48 12.20 3.01 2.82
C ALA A 48 11.45 4.04 1.97
N GLY A 49 11.95 4.32 0.77
CA GLY A 49 11.30 5.26 -0.13
C GLY A 49 9.93 4.77 -0.59
N ILE A 50 9.82 3.48 -0.86
CA ILE A 50 8.54 2.88 -1.25
C ILE A 50 7.54 2.98 -0.10
N ALA A 51 7.97 2.72 1.13
CA ALA A 51 7.10 2.83 2.29
C ALA A 51 6.49 4.21 2.39
N LEU A 52 7.32 5.25 2.27
CA LEU A 52 6.84 6.63 2.34
C LEU A 52 5.94 6.98 1.15
N ALA A 53 6.31 6.53 -0.04
CA ALA A 53 5.52 6.81 -1.24
C ALA A 53 4.13 6.19 -1.17
N CYS A 54 3.99 5.07 -0.45
CA CYS A 54 2.72 4.38 -0.31
C CYS A 54 1.93 4.83 0.91
N GLY A 55 2.43 5.82 1.65
CA GLY A 55 1.68 6.40 2.75
C GLY A 55 1.89 5.73 4.10
N PHE A 56 2.92 4.91 4.23
CA PHE A 56 3.25 4.31 5.53
C PHE A 56 4.09 5.26 6.36
N HIS A 57 3.94 5.15 7.66
CA HIS A 57 4.66 6.01 8.60
C HIS A 57 6.17 5.76 8.53
N ASP A 58 6.57 4.50 8.45
CA ASP A 58 7.98 4.13 8.35
C ASP A 58 8.10 2.77 7.67
N GLN A 59 9.34 2.35 7.43
CA GLN A 59 9.59 1.08 6.75
C GLN A 59 9.14 -0.13 7.58
N SER A 60 9.23 -0.04 8.89
CA SER A 60 8.81 -1.14 9.76
C SER A 60 7.32 -1.40 9.65
N ALA A 61 6.50 -0.34 9.67
CA ALA A 61 5.05 -0.46 9.50
C ALA A 61 4.73 -1.03 8.13
N PHE A 62 5.42 -0.55 7.09
CA PHE A 62 5.25 -1.06 5.75
C PHE A 62 5.56 -2.55 5.67
N THR A 63 6.69 -2.96 6.21
CA THR A 63 7.12 -4.36 6.16
C THR A 63 6.11 -5.27 6.83
N ARG A 64 5.62 -4.88 8.02
CA ARG A 64 4.63 -5.69 8.74
C ARG A 64 3.33 -5.84 7.96
N GLN A 65 2.81 -4.73 7.45
CA GLN A 65 1.53 -4.76 6.75
C GLN A 65 1.64 -5.47 5.41
N PHE A 66 2.74 -5.25 4.70
CA PHE A 66 2.97 -5.95 3.45
C PHE A 66 3.04 -7.45 3.67
N ALA A 67 3.81 -7.90 4.66
CA ALA A 67 3.95 -9.32 4.96
C ALA A 67 2.61 -9.94 5.34
N ARG A 68 1.80 -9.21 6.09
CA ARG A 68 0.49 -9.71 6.52
C ARG A 68 -0.45 -9.90 5.34
N LEU A 69 -0.46 -8.97 4.39
CA LEU A 69 -1.40 -9.01 3.27
C LEU A 69 -0.88 -9.77 2.07
N ALA A 70 0.43 -9.74 1.83
CA ALA A 70 1.03 -10.38 0.66
C ALA A 70 1.59 -11.77 0.95
N GLY A 71 1.75 -12.12 2.22
CA GLY A 71 2.29 -13.41 2.61
C GLY A 71 3.81 -13.49 2.63
N GLU A 72 4.50 -12.40 2.29
CA GLU A 72 5.96 -12.34 2.31
C GLU A 72 6.39 -10.89 2.47
N THR A 73 7.63 -10.68 2.92
CA THR A 73 8.14 -9.33 3.13
C THR A 73 8.37 -8.63 1.78
N PRO A 74 8.43 -7.29 1.78
CA PRO A 74 8.73 -6.57 0.54
C PRO A 74 10.05 -7.00 -0.10
N GLY A 75 11.06 -7.26 0.71
CA GLY A 75 12.36 -7.72 0.20
C GLY A 75 12.27 -9.08 -0.46
N GLN A 76 11.52 -10.00 0.15
CA GLN A 76 11.30 -11.32 -0.43
C GLN A 76 10.50 -11.21 -1.72
N TYR A 77 9.46 -10.40 -1.72
CA TYR A 77 8.65 -10.17 -2.90
C TYR A 77 9.50 -9.68 -4.07
N ARG A 78 10.37 -8.69 -3.81
CA ARG A 78 11.26 -8.16 -4.85
C ARG A 78 12.20 -9.23 -5.40
N ARG A 79 12.77 -10.05 -4.53
CA ARG A 79 13.67 -11.13 -4.98
C ARG A 79 12.94 -12.13 -5.84
N ASN A 80 11.67 -12.39 -5.56
CA ASN A 80 10.88 -13.38 -6.29
C ASN A 80 10.34 -12.87 -7.63
N LEU A 81 10.50 -11.58 -7.92
CA LEU A 81 10.08 -11.00 -9.19
C LEU A 81 11.03 -11.34 -10.35
N VAL A 82 12.20 -11.81 -10.05
CA VAL A 82 13.23 -12.09 -11.07
C VAL A 82 12.99 -13.45 -11.71
#